data_c74c3c9e96db5562d55e46e5dda37fca
#
_entry.id   c74c3c9e96db5562d55e46e5dda37fca
#
_cell.length_a   1.000
_cell.length_b   1.000
_cell.length_c   1.000
_cell.angle_alpha   90.00
_cell.angle_beta   90.00
_cell.angle_gamma   90.00
#
_symmetry.space_group_name_H-M   'P 1'
#
loop_
_entity.id
_entity.type
_entity.pdbx_description
1 polymer ?
#
loop_
_entity_poly.entity_id
_entity_poly.type
_entity_poly.pdbx_seq_one_letter_code
_entity_poly.pdbx_strand_id
1 'polypeptide(L)'
;MHSFGLSRLSLAENIIIPQGVVDMDKRIATIIGMNLQRLRTQYGLTQEQLAEKVGISTSFYANLERGNKGVSISVLYDLANCLGVSVDYLIYPNQADARIRNIETLLRDKPESFIIAVERLVQLCIEEFSKSE
;
A
#
# COMPACT_ATOMS: atom_id res chain seq x y z
N MET A 1 -2.52 31.72 14.05
CA MET A 1 -2.63 31.02 14.11
C MET A 1 -2.24 30.50 13.87
N HIS A 2 -2.09 30.68 13.49
CA HIS A 2 -2.05 29.82 13.18
C HIS A 2 -1.87 29.13 12.65
N SER A 3 -1.60 29.32 12.35
CA SER A 3 -1.69 28.50 12.10
C SER A 3 -1.35 27.67 11.79
N PHE A 4 -1.26 27.25 11.45
CA PHE A 4 -1.36 26.18 11.23
C PHE A 4 -1.77 25.62 11.51
N GLY A 5 -1.82 25.83 11.72
CA GLY A 5 -2.42 25.20 12.10
C GLY A 5 -3.14 25.04 12.25
N LEU A 6 -3.78 25.48 12.17
CA LEU A 6 -4.64 25.29 12.26
C LEU A 6 -5.16 25.39 11.61
N SER A 7 -5.07 25.88 11.00
CA SER A 7 -5.62 25.80 10.48
C SER A 7 -5.73 25.38 9.69
N ARG A 8 -5.51 25.04 9.25
CA ARG A 8 -5.96 24.36 8.78
C ARG A 8 -6.65 23.75 9.20
N LEU A 9 -6.79 23.97 9.79
CA LEU A 9 -7.69 23.50 10.34
C LEU A 9 -8.73 24.09 10.44
N SER A 10 -9.14 24.79 10.25
CA SER A 10 -9.96 25.13 10.51
C SER A 10 -10.82 25.09 9.95
N LEU A 11 -11.04 25.25 9.31
CA LEU A 11 -11.76 24.86 9.12
C LEU A 11 -12.07 23.99 8.92
N ALA A 12 -11.93 24.49 8.35
CA ALA A 12 -12.33 23.11 8.52
C ALA A 12 -11.78 22.50 9.73
N GLU A 13 -11.41 23.23 10.45
CA GLU A 13 -10.79 22.85 11.60
C GLU A 13 -11.62 22.11 12.56
N ASN A 14 -12.88 22.11 12.38
CA ASN A 14 -13.76 21.44 13.32
C ASN A 14 -14.24 20.08 12.85
N ILE A 15 -13.52 19.52 11.88
CA ILE A 15 -13.85 18.19 11.43
C ILE A 15 -13.38 17.18 12.45
N ILE A 16 -14.27 16.35 12.92
CA ILE A 16 -13.93 15.29 13.85
C ILE A 16 -13.74 14.01 13.07
N ILE A 17 -12.53 13.50 13.12
CA ILE A 17 -12.21 12.23 12.45
C ILE A 17 -12.24 11.15 13.52
N PRO A 18 -13.06 10.10 13.37
CA PRO A 18 -13.12 9.04 14.34
C PRO A 18 -11.76 8.38 14.53
N GLN A 19 -11.52 7.88 15.72
CA GLN A 19 -10.26 7.23 16.03
C GLN A 19 -10.00 6.07 15.07
N GLY A 20 -8.78 6.04 14.54
CA GLY A 20 -8.37 4.95 13.67
C GLY A 20 -8.83 5.06 12.23
N VAL A 21 -9.59 6.09 11.90
CA VAL A 21 -10.06 6.29 10.52
C VAL A 21 -9.33 7.48 9.92
N VAL A 22 -8.79 7.29 8.74
CA VAL A 22 -8.11 8.34 7.97
C VAL A 22 -9.10 8.84 6.94
N ASP A 23 -9.23 10.17 6.84
CA ASP A 23 -10.02 10.79 5.78
C ASP A 23 -9.23 10.65 4.49
N MET A 24 -9.61 9.68 3.69
CA MET A 24 -8.81 9.25 2.56
C MET A 24 -9.40 9.75 1.26
N ASP A 25 -8.51 10.29 0.41
CA ASP A 25 -8.89 10.69 -0.95
C ASP A 25 -9.51 9.50 -1.67
N LYS A 26 -10.60 9.74 -2.39
CA LYS A 26 -11.33 8.69 -3.10
C LYS A 26 -10.45 7.97 -4.11
N ARG A 27 -9.49 8.68 -4.73
CA ARG A 27 -8.57 8.04 -5.67
C ARG A 27 -7.72 7.00 -4.99
N ILE A 28 -7.19 7.35 -3.81
CA ILE A 28 -6.32 6.45 -3.05
C ILE A 28 -7.14 5.25 -2.56
N ALA A 29 -8.34 5.50 -2.07
CA ALA A 29 -9.23 4.43 -1.63
C ALA A 29 -9.51 3.44 -2.77
N THR A 30 -9.73 3.96 -3.98
CA THR A 30 -9.98 3.11 -5.15
C THR A 30 -8.75 2.28 -5.49
N ILE A 31 -7.57 2.89 -5.47
CA ILE A 31 -6.32 2.17 -5.76
C ILE A 31 -6.09 1.05 -4.73
N ILE A 32 -6.27 1.36 -3.46
CA ILE A 32 -6.11 0.36 -2.40
C ILE A 32 -7.10 -0.79 -2.62
N GLY A 33 -8.35 -0.46 -2.91
CA GLY A 33 -9.38 -1.48 -3.13
C GLY A 33 -9.03 -2.41 -4.28
N MET A 34 -8.58 -1.84 -5.40
CA MET A 34 -8.17 -2.63 -6.55
C MET A 34 -6.98 -3.53 -6.24
N ASN A 35 -6.00 -3.00 -5.55
CA ASN A 35 -4.81 -3.76 -5.19
C ASN A 35 -5.14 -4.88 -4.20
N LEU A 36 -6.01 -4.61 -3.24
CA LEU A 36 -6.46 -5.63 -2.30
C LEU A 36 -7.18 -6.76 -3.02
N GLN A 37 -8.09 -6.43 -3.92
CA GLN A 37 -8.83 -7.46 -4.66
C GLN A 37 -7.88 -8.32 -5.49
N ARG A 38 -6.94 -7.68 -6.18
CA ARG A 38 -6.01 -8.40 -7.02
C ARG A 38 -5.13 -9.35 -6.19
N LEU A 39 -4.57 -8.87 -5.09
CA LEU A 39 -3.72 -9.70 -4.24
C LEU A 39 -4.51 -10.83 -3.59
N ARG A 40 -5.68 -10.52 -3.06
CA ARG A 40 -6.54 -11.52 -2.44
C ARG A 40 -6.84 -12.65 -3.42
N THR A 41 -7.19 -12.27 -4.64
CA THR A 41 -7.52 -13.24 -5.69
C THR A 41 -6.30 -14.09 -6.05
N GLN A 42 -5.13 -13.49 -6.11
CA GLN A 42 -3.88 -14.23 -6.39
C GLN A 42 -3.60 -15.29 -5.32
N TYR A 43 -3.94 -15.01 -4.07
CA TYR A 43 -3.74 -15.96 -2.99
C TYR A 43 -4.91 -16.94 -2.83
N GLY A 44 -5.94 -16.82 -3.68
CA GLY A 44 -7.09 -17.72 -3.62
C GLY A 44 -7.96 -17.53 -2.39
N LEU A 45 -7.95 -16.35 -1.79
CA LEU A 45 -8.73 -16.08 -0.59
C LEU A 45 -10.07 -15.44 -0.95
N THR A 46 -11.10 -15.79 -0.17
CA THR A 46 -12.38 -15.08 -0.26
C THR A 46 -12.31 -13.81 0.55
N GLN A 47 -13.25 -12.88 0.29
CA GLN A 47 -13.36 -11.67 1.09
C GLN A 47 -13.53 -11.99 2.58
N GLU A 48 -14.33 -13.01 2.87
CA GLU A 48 -14.59 -13.42 4.24
C GLU A 48 -13.31 -13.93 4.91
N GLN A 49 -12.55 -14.74 4.19
CA GLN A 49 -11.31 -15.30 4.73
C GLN A 49 -10.28 -14.22 5.07
N LEU A 50 -10.11 -13.26 4.17
CA LEU A 50 -9.14 -12.19 4.43
C LEU A 50 -9.62 -11.28 5.56
N ALA A 51 -10.91 -10.94 5.56
CA ALA A 51 -11.49 -10.11 6.62
C ALA A 51 -11.29 -10.77 7.99
N GLU A 52 -11.52 -12.06 8.07
CA GLU A 52 -11.35 -12.81 9.30
C GLU A 52 -9.90 -12.77 9.79
N LYS A 53 -8.96 -12.92 8.86
CA LYS A 53 -7.53 -12.92 9.21
C LYS A 53 -7.09 -11.62 9.86
N VAL A 54 -7.68 -10.50 9.49
CA VAL A 54 -7.29 -9.20 10.04
C VAL A 54 -8.30 -8.65 11.04
N GLY A 55 -9.34 -9.42 11.37
CA GLY A 55 -10.26 -9.07 12.44
C GLY A 55 -11.26 -7.97 12.10
N ILE A 56 -11.66 -7.87 10.83
CA ILE A 56 -12.68 -6.90 10.41
C ILE A 56 -13.86 -7.65 9.81
N SER A 57 -15.00 -6.96 9.69
CA SER A 57 -16.18 -7.59 9.12
C SER A 57 -16.03 -7.78 7.61
N THR A 58 -16.67 -8.79 7.07
CA THR A 58 -16.68 -9.04 5.63
C THR A 58 -17.29 -7.85 4.89
N SER A 59 -18.33 -7.27 5.46
CA SER A 59 -19.00 -6.11 4.85
C SER A 59 -18.05 -4.91 4.76
N PHE A 60 -17.30 -4.64 5.83
CA PHE A 60 -16.33 -3.56 5.83
C PHE A 60 -15.23 -3.83 4.79
N TYR A 61 -14.71 -5.05 4.77
CA TYR A 61 -13.67 -5.40 3.81
C TYR A 61 -14.18 -5.26 2.37
N ALA A 62 -15.40 -5.73 2.09
CA ALA A 62 -15.99 -5.61 0.76
C ALA A 62 -16.06 -4.15 0.32
N ASN A 63 -16.39 -3.25 1.24
CA ASN A 63 -16.41 -1.82 0.95
C ASN A 63 -15.02 -1.26 0.68
N LEU A 64 -13.99 -1.81 1.34
CA LEU A 64 -12.61 -1.42 1.03
C LEU A 64 -12.26 -1.77 -0.41
N GLU A 65 -12.61 -2.96 -0.87
CA GLU A 65 -12.32 -3.36 -2.25
C GLU A 65 -13.05 -2.49 -3.26
N ARG A 66 -14.23 -1.99 -2.92
CA ARG A 66 -15.00 -1.11 -3.80
C ARG A 66 -14.50 0.34 -3.76
N GLY A 67 -13.57 0.65 -2.86
CA GLY A 67 -13.06 2.00 -2.71
C GLY A 67 -14.06 2.95 -2.06
N ASN A 68 -15.03 2.40 -1.32
CA ASN A 68 -16.10 3.21 -0.70
C ASN A 68 -15.78 3.63 0.73
N LYS A 69 -14.73 3.08 1.33
CA LYS A 69 -14.40 3.34 2.72
C LYS A 69 -12.92 3.69 2.86
N GLY A 70 -12.64 4.62 3.76
CA GLY A 70 -11.31 4.82 4.23
C GLY A 70 -10.93 3.70 5.19
N VAL A 71 -9.66 3.58 5.49
CA VAL A 71 -9.15 2.51 6.32
C VAL A 71 -8.11 3.09 7.28
N SER A 72 -8.09 2.61 8.52
CA SER A 72 -7.08 3.03 9.47
C SER A 72 -5.71 2.50 9.05
N ILE A 73 -4.67 3.20 9.46
CA ILE A 73 -3.29 2.77 9.19
C ILE A 73 -3.06 1.37 9.75
N SER A 74 -3.60 1.11 10.93
CA SER A 74 -3.45 -0.17 11.59
C SER A 74 -4.04 -1.31 10.76
N VAL A 75 -5.26 -1.15 10.26
CA VAL A 75 -5.91 -2.18 9.44
C VAL A 75 -5.17 -2.34 8.11
N LEU A 76 -4.75 -1.23 7.52
CA LEU A 76 -4.00 -1.27 6.26
C LEU A 76 -2.69 -2.04 6.44
N TYR A 77 -2.00 -1.81 7.55
CA TYR A 77 -0.77 -2.52 7.88
C TYR A 77 -1.03 -4.01 8.04
N ASP A 78 -2.10 -4.38 8.76
CA ASP A 78 -2.45 -5.79 8.97
C ASP A 78 -2.79 -6.48 7.65
N LEU A 79 -3.51 -5.79 6.77
CA LEU A 79 -3.83 -6.32 5.45
C LEU A 79 -2.56 -6.54 4.62
N ALA A 80 -1.66 -5.56 4.64
CA ALA A 80 -0.39 -5.67 3.91
C ALA A 80 0.42 -6.86 4.42
N ASN A 81 0.55 -7.00 5.74
CA ASN A 81 1.28 -8.12 6.34
C ASN A 81 0.65 -9.45 5.97
N CYS A 82 -0.67 -9.54 6.03
CA CYS A 82 -1.38 -10.76 5.71
C CYS A 82 -1.16 -11.17 4.27
N LEU A 83 -1.04 -10.20 3.38
CA LEU A 83 -0.83 -10.44 1.95
C LEU A 83 0.64 -10.46 1.56
N GLY A 84 1.55 -10.30 2.52
CA GLY A 84 2.98 -10.42 2.27
C GLY A 84 3.56 -9.28 1.45
N VAL A 85 2.97 -8.09 1.55
CA VAL A 85 3.44 -6.91 0.81
C VAL A 85 3.61 -5.74 1.77
N SER A 86 4.28 -4.67 1.31
CA SER A 86 4.38 -3.44 2.08
C SER A 86 3.10 -2.61 1.92
N VAL A 87 2.89 -1.67 2.84
CA VAL A 87 1.77 -0.73 2.73
C VAL A 87 1.90 0.06 1.42
N ASP A 88 3.12 0.45 1.05
CA ASP A 88 3.36 1.16 -0.20
C ASP A 88 2.82 0.40 -1.40
N TYR A 89 2.95 -0.92 -1.39
CA TYR A 89 2.47 -1.77 -2.47
C TYR A 89 0.97 -1.61 -2.67
N LEU A 90 0.23 -1.35 -1.60
CA LEU A 90 -1.23 -1.19 -1.68
C LEU A 90 -1.64 0.18 -2.20
N ILE A 91 -0.81 1.21 -2.00
CA ILE A 91 -1.22 2.58 -2.32
C ILE A 91 -0.73 3.09 -3.67
N TYR A 92 0.08 2.31 -4.37
CA TYR A 92 0.55 2.73 -5.69
C TYR A 92 -0.34 2.19 -6.80
N PRO A 93 -0.68 3.05 -7.78
CA PRO A 93 -1.55 2.62 -8.89
C PRO A 93 -0.87 1.68 -9.85
N ASN A 94 0.45 1.71 -9.91
CA ASN A 94 1.24 0.93 -10.85
C ASN A 94 2.04 -0.12 -10.08
N GLN A 95 1.83 -1.37 -10.43
CA GLN A 95 2.49 -2.47 -9.76
C GLN A 95 4.00 -2.47 -9.99
N ALA A 96 4.45 -1.95 -11.12
CA ALA A 96 5.88 -1.83 -11.37
C ALA A 96 6.51 -0.86 -10.38
N ASP A 97 5.87 0.28 -10.15
CA ASP A 97 6.38 1.26 -9.20
C ASP A 97 6.39 0.70 -7.77
N ALA A 98 5.36 -0.06 -7.41
CA ALA A 98 5.29 -0.67 -6.10
C ALA A 98 6.41 -1.70 -5.91
N ARG A 99 6.72 -2.45 -6.95
CA ARG A 99 7.81 -3.45 -6.91
C ARG A 99 9.17 -2.79 -6.80
N ILE A 100 9.37 -1.69 -7.53
CA ILE A 100 10.62 -0.94 -7.45
C ILE A 100 10.83 -0.44 -6.02
N ARG A 101 9.79 0.14 -5.42
CA ARG A 101 9.88 0.60 -4.04
C ARG A 101 10.15 -0.53 -3.05
N ASN A 102 9.58 -1.70 -3.33
CA ASN A 102 9.80 -2.85 -2.47
C ASN A 102 11.27 -3.29 -2.53
N ILE A 103 11.85 -3.29 -3.74
CA ILE A 103 13.26 -3.61 -3.92
C ILE A 103 14.13 -2.60 -3.17
N GLU A 104 13.78 -1.32 -3.27
CA GLU A 104 14.47 -0.26 -2.56
C GLU A 104 14.49 -0.54 -1.05
N THR A 105 13.34 -0.91 -0.51
CA THR A 105 13.21 -1.22 0.91
C THR A 105 14.07 -2.41 1.31
N LEU A 106 14.11 -3.44 0.47
CA LEU A 106 14.91 -4.64 0.74
C LEU A 106 16.40 -4.33 0.79
N LEU A 107 16.84 -3.31 0.07
CA LEU A 107 18.26 -2.97 -0.02
C LEU A 107 18.70 -1.96 1.03
N ARG A 108 17.78 -1.31 1.71
CA ARG A 108 18.07 -0.12 2.52
C ARG A 108 19.11 -0.34 3.62
N ASP A 109 19.06 -1.49 4.27
CA ASP A 109 19.96 -1.79 5.40
C ASP A 109 21.10 -2.73 5.03
N LYS A 110 21.37 -2.94 3.76
CA LYS A 110 22.40 -3.85 3.33
C LYS A 110 23.74 -3.14 3.22
N PRO A 111 24.87 -3.86 3.42
CA PRO A 111 26.19 -3.27 3.27
C PRO A 111 26.43 -2.76 1.84
N GLU A 112 27.31 -1.80 1.71
CA GLU A 112 27.62 -1.21 0.42
C GLU A 112 28.09 -2.25 -0.60
N SER A 113 28.90 -3.22 -0.16
CA SER A 113 29.39 -4.28 -1.04
C SER A 113 28.23 -5.10 -1.64
N PHE A 114 27.20 -5.32 -0.85
CA PHE A 114 26.00 -6.03 -1.31
C PHE A 114 25.26 -5.17 -2.34
N ILE A 115 25.11 -3.87 -2.05
CA ILE A 115 24.42 -2.95 -2.95
C ILE A 115 25.13 -2.91 -4.31
N ILE A 116 26.47 -2.82 -4.29
CA ILE A 116 27.26 -2.80 -5.53
C ILE A 116 27.04 -4.07 -6.33
N ALA A 117 26.98 -5.23 -5.67
CA ALA A 117 26.75 -6.49 -6.35
C ALA A 117 25.37 -6.53 -7.02
N VAL A 118 24.35 -6.03 -6.31
CA VAL A 118 23.00 -5.96 -6.87
C VAL A 118 22.96 -5.00 -8.06
N GLU A 119 23.66 -3.87 -7.94
CA GLU A 119 23.72 -2.89 -9.02
C GLU A 119 24.29 -3.52 -10.29
N ARG A 120 25.35 -4.33 -10.15
CA ARG A 120 25.92 -5.03 -11.30
C ARG A 120 24.95 -6.02 -11.92
N LEU A 121 24.21 -6.75 -11.08
CA LEU A 121 23.19 -7.67 -11.57
C LEU A 121 22.11 -6.95 -12.35
N VAL A 122 21.68 -5.80 -11.86
CA VAL A 122 20.67 -4.99 -12.55
C VAL A 122 21.19 -4.55 -13.90
N GLN A 123 22.45 -4.09 -13.96
CA GLN A 123 23.06 -3.68 -15.21
C GLN A 123 23.12 -4.81 -16.23
N LEU A 124 23.50 -6.01 -15.78
CA LEU A 124 23.54 -7.18 -16.64
C LEU A 124 22.15 -7.52 -17.16
N CYS A 125 21.14 -7.45 -16.29
CA CYS A 125 19.76 -7.70 -16.70
C CYS A 125 19.31 -6.71 -17.75
N ILE A 126 19.65 -5.43 -17.58
CA ILE A 126 19.29 -4.39 -18.56
C ILE A 126 19.91 -4.70 -19.91
N GLU A 127 21.19 -5.07 -19.93
CA GLU A 127 21.89 -5.40 -21.18
C GLU A 127 21.25 -6.59 -21.88
N GLU A 128 20.96 -7.65 -21.12
CA GLU A 128 20.40 -8.87 -21.71
C GLU A 128 18.99 -8.65 -22.24
N PHE A 129 18.15 -7.95 -21.49
CA PHE A 129 16.79 -7.69 -21.93
C PHE A 129 16.73 -6.68 -23.08
N SER A 130 17.70 -5.77 -23.17
CA SER A 130 17.75 -4.85 -24.29
C SER A 130 18.09 -5.55 -25.60
N LYS A 131 18.88 -6.63 -25.52
CA LYS A 131 19.24 -7.41 -26.73
C LYS A 131 18.06 -8.19 -27.27
N SER A 132 17.07 -8.48 -26.42
CA SER A 132 15.91 -9.28 -26.80
C SER A 132 14.87 -8.49 -27.56
N GLU A 133 14.98 -7.17 -27.54
CA GLU A 133 14.07 -6.29 -28.24
C GLU A 133 14.69 -5.86 -29.57
#